data_8eaeb412bc45b32ffc727812c9199a3d
#
_entry.id   8eaeb412bc45b32ffc727812c9199a3d
#
_cell.length_a   1.000
_cell.length_b   1.000
_cell.length_c   1.000
_cell.angle_alpha   90.00
_cell.angle_beta   90.00
_cell.angle_gamma   90.00
#
_symmetry.space_group_name_H-M   'P 1'
#
loop_
_entity.id
_entity.type
_entity.pdbx_description
1 polymer ?
#
loop_
_entity_poly.entity_id
_entity_poly.type
_entity_poly.pdbx_seq_one_letter_code
_entity_poly.pdbx_strand_id
1 'polypeptide(L)'
;MDMKTSPLATLADAALLKTDALIDGVWVGAATRFAVTDPATGQALAQVANLGDAEAEAAIAAADRAWPAWRAKTAKERGAILMQWFRLLQQHADDLARIMTAEQ
;
A
#
# COMPACT_ATOMS: atom_id res chain seq x y z
N MET A 1 24.56 15.81 12.03
CA MET A 1 24.16 14.44 11.84
C MET A 1 24.32 14.08 10.39
N ASP A 2 24.90 12.98 10.16
CA ASP A 2 24.98 12.61 8.79
C ASP A 2 23.60 12.51 8.15
N MET A 3 23.60 12.53 6.88
CA MET A 3 22.38 12.35 6.12
C MET A 3 22.00 10.90 6.20
N LYS A 4 21.48 10.54 7.34
CA LYS A 4 21.06 9.17 7.51
C LYS A 4 20.27 8.72 6.32
N THR A 5 20.70 7.62 5.79
CA THR A 5 19.91 6.94 4.80
C THR A 5 18.55 6.64 5.40
N SER A 6 17.49 7.00 4.71
CA SER A 6 16.16 6.63 5.13
C SER A 6 16.08 5.11 5.34
N PRO A 7 15.39 4.63 6.38
CA PRO A 7 15.16 3.19 6.53
C PRO A 7 14.56 2.56 5.27
N LEU A 8 13.82 3.34 4.49
CA LEU A 8 13.22 2.86 3.25
C LEU A 8 14.24 2.65 2.12
N ALA A 9 15.44 3.21 2.24
CA ALA A 9 16.50 3.02 1.25
C ALA A 9 17.09 1.60 1.28
N THR A 10 16.84 0.84 2.33
CA THR A 10 17.37 -0.53 2.48
C THR A 10 16.40 -1.61 2.03
N LEU A 11 15.25 -1.24 1.43
CA LEU A 11 14.31 -2.22 0.92
C LEU A 11 14.94 -3.06 -0.17
N ALA A 12 14.74 -4.37 -0.12
CA ALA A 12 15.19 -5.26 -1.17
C ALA A 12 14.38 -5.02 -2.46
N ASP A 13 13.11 -4.71 -2.33
CA ASP A 13 12.23 -4.36 -3.44
C ASP A 13 11.62 -2.99 -3.19
N ALA A 14 12.22 -1.95 -3.76
CA ALA A 14 11.75 -0.59 -3.60
C ALA A 14 10.34 -0.37 -4.18
N ALA A 15 9.90 -1.22 -5.09
CA ALA A 15 8.57 -1.11 -5.68
C ALA A 15 7.44 -1.42 -4.68
N LEU A 16 7.75 -2.00 -3.52
CA LEU A 16 6.76 -2.23 -2.47
C LEU A 16 6.31 -0.93 -1.79
N LEU A 17 7.13 0.11 -1.85
CA LEU A 17 6.75 1.40 -1.28
C LEU A 17 5.82 2.10 -2.26
N LYS A 18 4.56 2.25 -1.88
CA LYS A 18 3.54 2.89 -2.69
C LYS A 18 3.12 4.20 -2.04
N THR A 19 2.98 5.23 -2.85
CA THR A 19 2.58 6.57 -2.41
C THR A 19 1.25 7.00 -2.99
N ASP A 20 0.68 6.21 -3.88
CA ASP A 20 -0.62 6.45 -4.50
C ASP A 20 -1.65 5.47 -3.95
N ALA A 21 -2.92 5.74 -4.19
CA ALA A 21 -4.00 4.85 -3.77
C ALA A 21 -4.27 3.79 -4.84
N LEU A 22 -4.59 2.59 -4.41
CA LEU A 22 -5.00 1.52 -5.32
C LEU A 22 -6.51 1.52 -5.42
N ILE A 23 -7.04 1.88 -6.60
CA ILE A 23 -8.47 1.89 -6.87
C ILE A 23 -8.73 1.12 -8.16
N ASP A 24 -9.57 0.11 -8.09
CA ASP A 24 -9.94 -0.71 -9.24
C ASP A 24 -8.71 -1.28 -9.97
N GLY A 25 -7.73 -1.75 -9.22
CA GLY A 25 -6.51 -2.33 -9.77
C GLY A 25 -5.52 -1.32 -10.37
N VAL A 26 -5.76 -0.02 -10.21
CA VAL A 26 -4.94 1.05 -10.79
C VAL A 26 -4.43 1.95 -9.67
N TRP A 27 -3.16 2.34 -9.76
CA TRP A 27 -2.57 3.30 -8.83
C TRP A 27 -2.99 4.71 -9.23
N VAL A 28 -3.64 5.41 -8.29
CA VAL A 28 -4.19 6.74 -8.53
C VAL A 28 -3.44 7.76 -7.69
N GLY A 29 -2.79 8.71 -8.36
CA GLY A 29 -2.09 9.79 -7.70
C GLY A 29 -2.96 11.02 -7.51
N ALA A 30 -2.38 12.07 -6.95
CA ALA A 30 -3.04 13.35 -6.74
C ALA A 30 -2.08 14.50 -6.97
N ALA A 31 -2.61 15.67 -7.34
CA ALA A 31 -1.82 16.89 -7.48
C ALA A 31 -1.30 17.35 -6.12
N THR A 32 -2.12 17.21 -5.08
CA THR A 32 -1.71 17.54 -3.71
C THR A 32 -1.29 16.28 -2.98
N ARG A 33 -0.25 16.42 -2.15
CA ARG A 33 0.30 15.32 -1.38
C ARG A 33 0.59 15.81 0.05
N PHE A 34 0.74 14.87 0.95
CA PHE A 34 1.20 15.21 2.30
C PHE A 34 2.36 14.27 2.69
N ALA A 35 3.21 14.79 3.58
CA ALA A 35 4.38 14.04 4.00
C ALA A 35 4.02 13.02 5.07
N VAL A 36 4.58 11.82 4.93
CA VAL A 36 4.63 10.82 5.99
C VAL A 36 6.03 10.93 6.59
N THR A 37 6.12 11.10 7.90
CA THR A 37 7.39 11.34 8.59
C THR A 37 7.77 10.17 9.48
N ASP A 38 9.08 10.02 9.66
CA ASP A 38 9.64 9.09 10.64
C ASP A 38 9.47 9.70 12.04
N PRO A 39 8.72 9.07 12.94
CA PRO A 39 8.49 9.65 14.27
C PRO A 39 9.75 9.75 15.12
N ALA A 40 10.78 8.96 14.84
CA ALA A 40 12.03 9.02 15.60
C ALA A 40 12.90 10.21 15.21
N THR A 41 12.87 10.62 13.94
CA THR A 41 13.77 11.64 13.40
C THR A 41 13.05 12.88 12.89
N GLY A 42 11.76 12.79 12.61
CA GLY A 42 10.99 13.87 11.99
C GLY A 42 11.25 14.03 10.50
N GLN A 43 12.09 13.20 9.91
CA GLN A 43 12.37 13.27 8.48
C GLN A 43 11.20 12.76 7.65
N ALA A 44 10.96 13.40 6.51
CA ALA A 44 9.96 12.94 5.58
C ALA A 44 10.41 11.64 4.92
N LEU A 45 9.55 10.64 4.97
CA LEU A 45 9.80 9.33 4.34
C LEU A 45 9.25 9.29 2.92
N ALA A 46 8.09 9.88 2.72
CA ALA A 46 7.40 9.85 1.43
C ALA A 46 6.36 10.97 1.36
N GLN A 47 5.94 11.29 0.15
CA GLN A 47 4.84 12.21 -0.13
C GLN A 47 3.70 11.38 -0.70
N VAL A 48 2.65 11.17 0.07
CA VAL A 48 1.52 10.33 -0.34
C VAL A 48 0.39 11.17 -0.92
N ALA A 49 -0.36 10.57 -1.81
CA ALA A 49 -1.47 11.24 -2.48
C ALA A 49 -2.54 11.67 -1.47
N ASN A 50 -2.93 12.94 -1.56
CA ASN A 50 -4.02 13.48 -0.76
C ASN A 50 -5.28 13.50 -1.61
N LEU A 51 -6.06 12.43 -1.52
CA LEU A 51 -7.26 12.24 -2.32
C LEU A 51 -8.50 12.67 -1.54
N GLY A 52 -9.58 12.89 -2.25
CA GLY A 52 -10.81 13.41 -1.67
C GLY A 52 -12.02 12.50 -1.86
N ASP A 53 -13.20 13.12 -1.74
CA ASP A 53 -14.48 12.39 -1.74
C ASP A 53 -14.74 11.66 -3.06
N ALA A 54 -14.35 12.28 -4.20
CA ALA A 54 -14.59 11.68 -5.50
C ALA A 54 -13.85 10.34 -5.64
N GLU A 55 -12.60 10.28 -5.18
CA GLU A 55 -11.81 9.07 -5.22
C GLU A 55 -12.31 8.03 -4.21
N ALA A 56 -12.78 8.46 -3.06
CA ALA A 56 -13.39 7.57 -2.08
C ALA A 56 -14.65 6.93 -2.66
N GLU A 57 -15.49 7.71 -3.32
CA GLU A 57 -16.69 7.20 -3.99
C GLU A 57 -16.34 6.22 -5.12
N ALA A 58 -15.31 6.53 -5.90
CA ALA A 58 -14.82 5.65 -6.95
C ALA A 58 -14.34 4.31 -6.40
N ALA A 59 -13.66 4.34 -5.26
CA ALA A 59 -13.18 3.12 -4.61
C ALA A 59 -14.33 2.26 -4.11
N ILE A 60 -15.36 2.87 -3.52
CA ILE A 60 -16.57 2.17 -3.07
C ILE A 60 -17.30 1.56 -4.26
N ALA A 61 -17.46 2.31 -5.34
CA ALA A 61 -18.12 1.83 -6.54
C ALA A 61 -17.37 0.65 -7.16
N ALA A 62 -16.04 0.71 -7.17
CA ALA A 62 -15.20 -0.38 -7.68
C ALA A 62 -15.39 -1.66 -6.85
N ALA A 63 -15.38 -1.52 -5.53
CA ALA A 63 -15.61 -2.65 -4.62
C ALA A 63 -17.00 -3.26 -4.82
N ASP A 64 -18.00 -2.43 -4.97
CA ASP A 64 -19.37 -2.88 -5.19
C ASP A 64 -19.50 -3.64 -6.51
N ARG A 65 -18.88 -3.16 -7.58
CA ARG A 65 -18.86 -3.85 -8.87
C ARG A 65 -18.13 -5.19 -8.82
N ALA A 66 -17.08 -5.28 -8.03
CA ALA A 66 -16.26 -6.49 -7.93
C ALA A 66 -16.92 -7.57 -7.08
N TRP A 67 -17.83 -7.19 -6.18
CA TRP A 67 -18.41 -8.09 -5.20
C TRP A 67 -19.16 -9.28 -5.81
N PRO A 68 -20.04 -9.12 -6.83
CA PRO A 68 -20.78 -10.25 -7.36
C PRO A 68 -19.89 -11.39 -7.88
N ALA A 69 -18.83 -11.05 -8.62
CA ALA A 69 -17.91 -12.07 -9.15
C ALA A 69 -17.13 -12.77 -8.02
N TRP A 70 -16.70 -12.00 -7.03
CA TRP A 70 -15.99 -12.55 -5.87
C TRP A 70 -16.91 -13.45 -5.06
N ARG A 71 -18.12 -13.01 -4.79
CA ARG A 71 -19.13 -13.77 -4.04
C ARG A 71 -19.47 -15.09 -4.74
N ALA A 72 -19.48 -15.10 -6.06
CA ALA A 72 -19.81 -16.27 -6.85
C ALA A 72 -18.74 -17.35 -6.84
N LYS A 73 -17.51 -17.00 -6.46
CA LYS A 73 -16.42 -17.98 -6.36
C LYS A 73 -16.68 -18.95 -5.23
N THR A 74 -16.20 -20.20 -5.39
CA THR A 74 -16.26 -21.19 -4.33
C THR A 74 -15.31 -20.82 -3.19
N ALA A 75 -15.53 -21.38 -2.00
CA ALA A 75 -14.61 -21.20 -0.88
C ALA A 75 -13.19 -21.61 -1.24
N LYS A 76 -13.03 -22.69 -2.00
CA LYS A 76 -11.74 -23.17 -2.46
C LYS A 76 -11.04 -22.16 -3.36
N GLU A 77 -11.76 -21.58 -4.31
CA GLU A 77 -11.21 -20.57 -5.21
C GLU A 77 -10.79 -19.32 -4.46
N ARG A 78 -11.64 -18.82 -3.55
CA ARG A 78 -11.29 -17.66 -2.72
C ARG A 78 -10.09 -17.96 -1.83
N GLY A 79 -10.09 -19.15 -1.22
CA GLY A 79 -8.98 -19.58 -0.37
C GLY A 79 -7.66 -19.66 -1.12
N ALA A 80 -7.68 -20.10 -2.38
CA ALA A 80 -6.46 -20.15 -3.19
C ALA A 80 -5.87 -18.77 -3.45
N ILE A 81 -6.73 -17.77 -3.72
CA ILE A 81 -6.30 -16.39 -3.93
C ILE A 81 -5.71 -15.81 -2.62
N LEU A 82 -6.40 -16.02 -1.49
CA LEU A 82 -5.92 -15.54 -0.20
C LEU A 82 -4.61 -16.21 0.22
N MET A 83 -4.45 -17.50 -0.10
CA MET A 83 -3.21 -18.21 0.20
C MET A 83 -2.04 -17.68 -0.63
N GLN A 84 -2.29 -17.33 -1.87
CA GLN A 84 -1.28 -16.70 -2.72
C GLN A 84 -0.86 -15.34 -2.14
N TRP A 85 -1.80 -14.54 -1.67
CA TRP A 85 -1.51 -13.28 -0.99
C TRP A 85 -0.67 -13.53 0.26
N PHE A 86 -1.04 -14.52 1.06
CA PHE A 86 -0.29 -14.91 2.25
C PHE A 86 1.18 -15.22 1.92
N ARG A 87 1.41 -15.98 0.86
CA ARG A 87 2.79 -16.32 0.45
C ARG A 87 3.58 -15.09 0.03
N LEU A 88 2.94 -14.14 -0.65
CA LEU A 88 3.58 -12.88 -1.01
C LEU A 88 3.94 -12.06 0.24
N LEU A 89 3.06 -12.00 1.23
CA LEU A 89 3.35 -11.32 2.48
C LEU A 89 4.54 -11.95 3.20
N GLN A 90 4.64 -13.27 3.21
CA GLN A 90 5.79 -13.98 3.79
C GLN A 90 7.07 -13.71 3.02
N GLN A 91 7.00 -13.72 1.69
CA GLN A 91 8.15 -13.47 0.83
C GLN A 91 8.73 -12.09 1.05
N HIS A 92 7.89 -11.09 1.31
CA HIS A 92 8.29 -9.70 1.49
C HIS A 92 8.24 -9.23 2.94
N ALA A 93 8.23 -10.16 3.89
CA ALA A 93 8.04 -9.83 5.30
C ALA A 93 9.07 -8.83 5.83
N ASP A 94 10.33 -8.99 5.47
CA ASP A 94 11.40 -8.10 5.94
C ASP A 94 11.20 -6.66 5.43
N ASP A 95 10.89 -6.52 4.15
CA ASP A 95 10.63 -5.20 3.56
C ASP A 95 9.40 -4.54 4.16
N LEU A 96 8.32 -5.30 4.31
CA LEU A 96 7.08 -4.78 4.90
C LEU A 96 7.30 -4.36 6.35
N ALA A 97 8.09 -5.12 7.10
CA ALA A 97 8.45 -4.77 8.47
C ALA A 97 9.24 -3.46 8.52
N ARG A 98 10.18 -3.25 7.58
CA ARG A 98 10.94 -2.00 7.50
C ARG A 98 10.07 -0.80 7.21
N ILE A 99 9.09 -0.96 6.30
CA ILE A 99 8.14 0.11 6.00
C ILE A 99 7.33 0.47 7.24
N MET A 100 6.77 -0.52 7.92
CA MET A 100 5.99 -0.28 9.14
C MET A 100 6.83 0.38 10.23
N THR A 101 8.04 -0.09 10.45
CA THR A 101 8.93 0.45 11.47
C THR A 101 9.30 1.90 11.18
N ALA A 102 9.54 2.23 9.92
CA ALA A 102 9.88 3.59 9.53
C ALA A 102 8.75 4.58 9.82
N GLU A 103 7.49 4.15 9.66
CA GLU A 103 6.32 5.03 9.83
C GLU A 103 5.87 5.13 11.28
N GLN A 104 6.28 4.23 12.12
CA GLN A 104 5.85 4.15 13.51
C GLN A 104 7.04 4.33 14.45
#